data_9b5b70bde19ebe517955326656be561b
#
_entry.id   9b5b70bde19ebe517955326656be561b
#
_cell.length_a   1.000
_cell.length_b   1.000
_cell.length_c   1.000
_cell.angle_alpha   90.00
_cell.angle_beta   90.00
_cell.angle_gamma   90.00
#
_symmetry.space_group_name_H-M   'P 1'
#
loop_
_entity.id
_entity.type
_entity.pdbx_description
1 polymer ?
#
loop_
_entity_poly.entity_id
_entity_poly.type
_entity_poly.pdbx_seq_one_letter_code
_entity_poly.pdbx_strand_id
1 'polypeptide(L)'
;MAKRIGKILLGIFAAFLVLIVGYVAYMQIQYYRIDDFTKLATENPQTEQVQKGKAYRIMTYNIGFGAYSADYSFFMDTGEMLDGTKTVGKHARALSEKAERENTEGSLNLVKSQEADFIFTQEVDEKADRSYQVNQREIFQKGLSGYGSVFANNFHSAYLFYPFLEPHGAVQAGMLTFSKYQILENTRRQFPVSDAFITKFTDLDRCFLVSRLPVDGGKELVLIQVHLSAYDKGGLIRAEQLALLNEVLAREREQGNYVIAGGDFNHDIAESIESFPSGQKTPEWVYQLDSDDLADGYRFAKAENAAEIPTCRGADIPYEKDVTYTVVVDGFIVSDNIEAKAENIDGGFLYSDHNPVVMEFTLL
;
A
#
# COMPACT_ATOMS: atom_id res chain seq x y z
N MET A 1 55.16 19.50 -8.75
CA MET A 1 54.20 18.99 -7.79
C MET A 1 52.76 19.24 -8.27
N ALA A 2 52.32 20.45 -8.57
CA ALA A 2 50.95 20.81 -9.00
C ALA A 2 50.42 20.01 -10.22
N LYS A 3 51.22 19.83 -11.30
CA LYS A 3 50.84 19.04 -12.47
C LYS A 3 50.57 17.55 -12.17
N ARG A 4 51.28 16.98 -11.18
CA ARG A 4 51.10 15.59 -10.75
C ARG A 4 49.81 15.41 -9.92
N ILE A 5 49.53 16.37 -9.03
CA ILE A 5 48.30 16.43 -8.25
C ILE A 5 47.10 16.60 -9.17
N GLY A 6 47.18 17.49 -10.17
CA GLY A 6 46.09 17.68 -11.15
C GLY A 6 45.75 16.41 -11.95
N LYS A 7 46.80 15.62 -12.35
CA LYS A 7 46.56 14.33 -13.02
C LYS A 7 45.90 13.28 -12.10
N ILE A 8 46.26 13.26 -10.80
CA ILE A 8 45.64 12.37 -9.81
C ILE A 8 44.16 12.74 -9.60
N LEU A 9 43.88 14.04 -9.41
CA LEU A 9 42.50 14.53 -9.25
C LEU A 9 41.64 14.25 -10.49
N LEU A 10 42.18 14.44 -11.69
CA LEU A 10 41.49 14.10 -12.95
C LEU A 10 41.23 12.60 -13.05
N GLY A 11 42.20 11.76 -12.62
CA GLY A 11 42.01 10.31 -12.59
C GLY A 11 40.92 9.87 -11.62
N ILE A 12 40.88 10.45 -10.41
CA ILE A 12 39.82 10.19 -9.42
C ILE A 12 38.48 10.65 -9.96
N PHE A 13 38.39 11.83 -10.57
CA PHE A 13 37.14 12.32 -11.19
C PHE A 13 36.65 11.42 -12.33
N ALA A 14 37.59 11.00 -13.20
CA ALA A 14 37.25 10.08 -14.28
C ALA A 14 36.72 8.70 -13.75
N ALA A 15 37.38 8.15 -12.72
CA ALA A 15 36.95 6.93 -12.08
C ALA A 15 35.53 7.08 -11.44
N PHE A 16 35.30 8.21 -10.77
CA PHE A 16 33.98 8.51 -10.20
C PHE A 16 32.89 8.63 -11.28
N LEU A 17 33.21 9.29 -12.40
CA LEU A 17 32.30 9.39 -13.53
C LEU A 17 31.95 8.01 -14.12
N VAL A 18 32.93 7.13 -14.26
CA VAL A 18 32.73 5.74 -14.72
C VAL A 18 31.81 4.96 -13.77
N LEU A 19 31.98 5.14 -12.46
CA LEU A 19 31.09 4.51 -11.47
C LEU A 19 29.65 5.01 -11.60
N ILE A 20 29.44 6.32 -11.76
CA ILE A 20 28.11 6.90 -11.95
C ILE A 20 27.46 6.34 -13.23
N VAL A 21 28.17 6.39 -14.35
CA VAL A 21 27.67 5.90 -15.64
C VAL A 21 27.37 4.40 -15.55
N GLY A 22 28.27 3.63 -14.91
CA GLY A 22 28.05 2.20 -14.67
C GLY A 22 26.81 1.91 -13.83
N TYR A 23 26.58 2.69 -12.77
CA TYR A 23 25.40 2.55 -11.93
C TYR A 23 24.10 2.93 -12.66
N VAL A 24 24.12 4.04 -13.43
CA VAL A 24 22.95 4.42 -14.26
C VAL A 24 22.66 3.34 -15.31
N ALA A 25 23.68 2.77 -15.94
CA ALA A 25 23.52 1.67 -16.88
C ALA A 25 22.93 0.41 -16.18
N TYR A 26 23.43 0.07 -15.00
CA TYR A 26 22.88 -1.02 -14.18
C TYR A 26 21.40 -0.79 -13.86
N MET A 27 21.01 0.41 -13.39
CA MET A 27 19.62 0.78 -13.10
C MET A 27 18.76 0.65 -14.36
N GLN A 28 19.26 1.11 -15.53
CA GLN A 28 18.50 1.04 -16.78
C GLN A 28 18.34 -0.40 -17.29
N ILE A 29 19.33 -1.28 -17.10
CA ILE A 29 19.25 -2.70 -17.49
C ILE A 29 18.25 -3.46 -16.61
N GLN A 30 18.17 -3.12 -15.31
CA GLN A 30 17.26 -3.75 -14.36
C GLN A 30 15.83 -3.19 -14.41
N TYR A 31 15.67 -2.03 -15.05
CA TYR A 31 14.37 -1.37 -15.12
C TYR A 31 13.43 -2.08 -16.10
N TYR A 32 12.23 -2.37 -15.64
CA TYR A 32 11.09 -2.80 -16.47
C TYR A 32 9.78 -2.27 -15.84
N ARG A 33 8.70 -2.32 -16.59
CA ARG A 33 7.33 -2.13 -16.10
C ARG A 33 6.54 -3.40 -16.36
N ILE A 34 5.61 -3.71 -15.49
CA ILE A 34 4.69 -4.84 -15.67
C ILE A 34 3.52 -4.35 -16.53
N ASP A 35 3.23 -5.07 -17.59
CA ASP A 35 2.18 -4.71 -18.55
C ASP A 35 0.80 -4.57 -17.87
N ASP A 36 0.00 -3.62 -18.36
CA ASP A 36 -1.40 -3.51 -17.97
C ASP A 36 -2.18 -4.76 -18.41
N PHE A 37 -3.30 -5.05 -17.77
CA PHE A 37 -4.12 -6.24 -17.99
C PHE A 37 -3.40 -7.59 -17.80
N THR A 38 -2.34 -7.61 -16.97
CA THR A 38 -1.65 -8.86 -16.65
C THR A 38 -2.56 -9.79 -15.84
N LYS A 39 -2.79 -11.00 -16.38
CA LYS A 39 -3.56 -12.04 -15.67
C LYS A 39 -2.69 -12.70 -14.60
N LEU A 40 -3.27 -12.88 -13.42
CA LEU A 40 -2.61 -13.48 -12.26
C LEU A 40 -3.34 -14.77 -11.87
N ALA A 41 -2.56 -15.77 -11.48
CA ALA A 41 -3.11 -17.04 -11.00
C ALA A 41 -3.54 -16.93 -9.53
N THR A 42 -4.61 -17.62 -9.17
CA THR A 42 -4.97 -17.85 -7.77
C THR A 42 -4.18 -19.05 -7.25
N GLU A 43 -3.44 -18.85 -6.17
CA GLU A 43 -2.81 -19.94 -5.42
C GLU A 43 -3.82 -20.50 -4.40
N ASN A 44 -3.81 -21.83 -4.19
CA ASN A 44 -4.75 -22.54 -3.32
C ASN A 44 -6.23 -22.16 -3.61
N PRO A 45 -6.74 -22.33 -4.86
CA PRO A 45 -8.05 -21.86 -5.23
C PRO A 45 -9.17 -22.54 -4.44
N GLN A 46 -10.14 -21.75 -3.99
CA GLN A 46 -11.33 -22.19 -3.30
C GLN A 46 -12.47 -22.47 -4.29
N THR A 47 -13.51 -23.19 -3.87
CA THR A 47 -14.62 -23.61 -4.74
C THR A 47 -15.98 -23.10 -4.31
N GLU A 48 -16.13 -22.60 -3.08
CA GLU A 48 -17.39 -22.05 -2.58
C GLU A 48 -17.69 -20.72 -3.28
N GLN A 49 -18.95 -20.53 -3.69
CA GLN A 49 -19.40 -19.30 -4.34
C GLN A 49 -19.99 -18.32 -3.33
N VAL A 50 -19.92 -17.04 -3.65
CA VAL A 50 -20.55 -15.97 -2.88
C VAL A 50 -22.08 -16.02 -3.09
N GLN A 51 -22.85 -15.79 -2.04
CA GLN A 51 -24.32 -15.85 -2.04
C GLN A 51 -24.92 -14.48 -1.72
N LYS A 52 -26.00 -14.11 -2.40
CA LYS A 52 -26.80 -12.93 -2.08
C LYS A 52 -27.45 -13.07 -0.70
N GLY A 53 -27.62 -11.94 -0.01
CA GLY A 53 -28.30 -11.89 1.29
C GLY A 53 -27.56 -12.52 2.45
N LYS A 54 -26.36 -13.10 2.21
CA LYS A 54 -25.46 -13.57 3.27
C LYS A 54 -24.54 -12.43 3.69
N ALA A 55 -24.31 -12.28 5.00
CA ALA A 55 -23.33 -11.34 5.53
C ALA A 55 -21.92 -11.91 5.38
N TYR A 56 -21.00 -11.07 4.99
CA TYR A 56 -19.56 -11.35 4.82
C TYR A 56 -18.72 -10.29 5.53
N ARG A 57 -17.46 -10.62 5.80
CA ARG A 57 -16.49 -9.70 6.38
C ARG A 57 -15.28 -9.57 5.48
N ILE A 58 -14.89 -8.34 5.15
CA ILE A 58 -13.66 -8.01 4.44
C ILE A 58 -12.80 -7.11 5.30
N MET A 59 -11.48 -7.24 5.17
CA MET A 59 -10.54 -6.34 5.82
C MET A 59 -9.47 -5.84 4.85
N THR A 60 -8.90 -4.67 5.15
CA THR A 60 -7.68 -4.16 4.52
C THR A 60 -6.66 -3.80 5.58
N TYR A 61 -5.38 -4.03 5.28
CA TYR A 61 -4.26 -3.70 6.15
C TYR A 61 -2.97 -3.50 5.36
N ASN A 62 -2.43 -2.28 5.37
CA ASN A 62 -1.08 -2.01 4.92
C ASN A 62 -0.12 -2.46 6.04
N ILE A 63 0.76 -3.44 5.76
CA ILE A 63 1.66 -4.03 6.77
C ILE A 63 3.04 -3.36 6.85
N GLY A 64 3.25 -2.25 6.10
CA GLY A 64 4.48 -1.45 6.14
C GLY A 64 5.75 -2.27 5.95
N PHE A 65 5.75 -3.24 5.04
CA PHE A 65 6.86 -4.21 4.81
C PHE A 65 7.56 -4.71 6.09
N GLY A 66 6.80 -4.83 7.20
CA GLY A 66 7.31 -5.29 8.49
C GLY A 66 8.32 -4.37 9.19
N ALA A 67 8.47 -3.13 8.74
CA ALA A 67 9.47 -2.22 9.31
C ALA A 67 8.92 -1.30 10.40
N TYR A 68 7.65 -0.91 10.33
CA TYR A 68 7.11 0.22 11.07
C TYR A 68 6.62 -0.13 12.50
N SER A 69 7.50 -0.77 13.31
CA SER A 69 7.28 -0.77 14.76
C SER A 69 7.17 0.67 15.30
N ALA A 70 6.61 0.83 16.50
CA ALA A 70 6.36 2.17 17.06
C ALA A 70 7.61 3.06 17.16
N ASP A 71 8.80 2.47 17.33
CA ASP A 71 10.09 3.17 17.42
C ASP A 71 10.76 3.45 16.06
N TYR A 72 10.13 3.03 14.96
CA TYR A 72 10.64 3.23 13.60
C TYR A 72 10.23 4.61 13.03
N SER A 73 11.13 5.19 12.21
CA SER A 73 10.84 6.35 11.36
C SER A 73 11.49 6.19 10.00
N PHE A 74 10.79 6.56 8.92
CA PHE A 74 11.20 6.29 7.54
C PHE A 74 11.97 7.47 6.92
N PHE A 75 13.14 7.24 6.36
CA PHE A 75 14.09 8.26 5.88
C PHE A 75 13.53 9.21 4.80
N MET A 76 12.48 8.84 4.10
CA MET A 76 11.85 9.70 3.09
C MET A 76 10.77 10.61 3.69
N ASP A 77 10.30 10.32 4.89
CA ASP A 77 9.24 11.09 5.53
C ASP A 77 9.83 12.32 6.22
N THR A 78 9.13 13.41 6.01
CA THR A 78 9.47 14.72 6.59
C THR A 78 8.22 15.36 7.19
N GLY A 79 8.39 16.06 8.29
CA GLY A 79 7.31 16.74 8.99
C GLY A 79 7.74 18.06 9.62
N GLU A 80 6.83 18.66 10.35
CA GLU A 80 7.07 19.88 11.10
C GLU A 80 6.25 19.84 12.39
N MET A 81 6.92 20.07 13.52
CA MET A 81 6.25 20.26 14.81
C MET A 81 5.49 21.58 14.83
N LEU A 82 4.51 21.70 15.74
CA LEU A 82 3.74 22.94 15.91
C LEU A 82 4.60 24.15 16.28
N ASP A 83 5.76 23.95 16.89
CA ASP A 83 6.74 25.01 17.22
C ASP A 83 7.63 25.42 16.03
N GLY A 84 7.47 24.77 14.87
CA GLY A 84 8.25 25.04 13.66
C GLY A 84 9.50 24.17 13.51
N THR A 85 9.80 23.27 14.45
CA THR A 85 10.92 22.32 14.34
C THR A 85 10.66 21.34 13.20
N LYS A 86 11.59 21.24 12.24
CA LYS A 86 11.53 20.25 11.15
C LYS A 86 11.95 18.88 11.64
N THR A 87 11.25 17.86 11.19
CA THR A 87 11.50 16.45 11.48
C THR A 87 11.77 15.68 10.21
N VAL A 88 12.63 14.66 10.30
CA VAL A 88 13.02 13.78 9.18
C VAL A 88 13.23 12.38 9.73
N GLY A 89 12.62 11.40 9.10
CA GLY A 89 12.80 10.01 9.47
C GLY A 89 14.22 9.49 9.19
N LYS A 90 14.57 8.36 9.76
CA LYS A 90 15.98 7.93 9.85
C LYS A 90 16.31 6.67 9.07
N HIS A 91 15.41 5.68 9.07
CA HIS A 91 15.72 4.33 8.65
C HIS A 91 15.22 4.03 7.23
N ALA A 92 16.01 3.35 6.44
CA ALA A 92 15.63 2.88 5.11
C ALA A 92 15.28 1.39 5.08
N ARG A 93 15.48 0.71 6.21
CA ARG A 93 15.24 -0.73 6.40
C ARG A 93 14.59 -0.93 7.76
N ALA A 94 13.93 -2.07 7.97
CA ALA A 94 13.50 -2.48 9.31
C ALA A 94 14.67 -2.42 10.31
N LEU A 95 14.41 -2.11 11.58
CA LEU A 95 15.44 -1.90 12.60
C LEU A 95 16.37 -3.12 12.78
N SER A 96 15.85 -4.32 12.55
CA SER A 96 16.58 -5.59 12.52
C SER A 96 15.73 -6.66 11.87
N GLU A 97 16.35 -7.78 11.44
CA GLU A 97 15.60 -8.96 10.97
C GLU A 97 14.61 -9.48 12.04
N LYS A 98 15.01 -9.41 13.31
CA LYS A 98 14.14 -9.82 14.41
C LYS A 98 12.90 -8.93 14.52
N ALA A 99 13.05 -7.61 14.48
CA ALA A 99 11.95 -6.65 14.53
C ALA A 99 11.02 -6.83 13.32
N GLU A 100 11.58 -7.02 12.13
CA GLU A 100 10.81 -7.28 10.92
C GLU A 100 9.94 -8.54 11.05
N ARG A 101 10.51 -9.67 11.54
CA ARG A 101 9.75 -10.90 11.76
C ARG A 101 8.67 -10.74 12.83
N GLU A 102 8.97 -10.06 13.93
CA GLU A 102 8.01 -9.79 14.99
C GLU A 102 6.84 -8.93 14.46
N ASN A 103 7.13 -7.91 13.63
CA ASN A 103 6.08 -7.07 13.02
C ASN A 103 5.27 -7.86 12.00
N THR A 104 5.90 -8.65 11.13
CA THR A 104 5.21 -9.47 10.12
C THR A 104 4.30 -10.51 10.79
N GLU A 105 4.79 -11.21 11.81
CA GLU A 105 4.00 -12.18 12.57
C GLU A 105 2.89 -11.52 13.40
N GLY A 106 3.17 -10.35 13.99
CA GLY A 106 2.19 -9.54 14.70
C GLY A 106 1.06 -9.07 13.79
N SER A 107 1.40 -8.55 12.60
CA SER A 107 0.43 -8.18 11.57
C SER A 107 -0.42 -9.36 11.12
N LEU A 108 0.20 -10.54 10.87
CA LEU A 108 -0.54 -11.76 10.53
C LEU A 108 -1.50 -12.20 11.65
N ASN A 109 -1.08 -12.11 12.91
CA ASN A 109 -1.93 -12.47 14.04
C ASN A 109 -3.11 -11.50 14.18
N LEU A 110 -2.88 -10.20 13.96
CA LEU A 110 -3.94 -9.19 13.95
C LEU A 110 -4.94 -9.45 12.81
N VAL A 111 -4.47 -9.79 11.62
CA VAL A 111 -5.31 -10.21 10.48
C VAL A 111 -6.14 -11.44 10.83
N LYS A 112 -5.53 -12.49 11.39
CA LYS A 112 -6.24 -13.73 11.78
C LYS A 112 -7.31 -13.50 12.84
N SER A 113 -7.08 -12.58 13.78
CA SER A 113 -8.04 -12.27 14.84
C SER A 113 -9.34 -11.64 14.32
N GLN A 114 -9.34 -11.09 13.12
CA GLN A 114 -10.52 -10.48 12.51
C GLN A 114 -11.44 -11.49 11.81
N GLU A 115 -11.01 -12.73 11.59
CA GLU A 115 -11.78 -13.82 10.98
C GLU A 115 -12.46 -13.47 9.65
N ALA A 116 -11.92 -12.49 8.93
CA ALA A 116 -12.49 -11.98 7.68
C ALA A 116 -12.61 -13.06 6.60
N ASP A 117 -13.59 -12.93 5.72
CA ASP A 117 -13.79 -13.83 4.56
C ASP A 117 -12.90 -13.43 3.38
N PHE A 118 -12.62 -12.12 3.28
CA PHE A 118 -11.74 -11.53 2.28
C PHE A 118 -10.72 -10.62 2.98
N ILE A 119 -9.47 -10.63 2.50
CA ILE A 119 -8.39 -9.86 3.11
C ILE A 119 -7.57 -9.20 2.02
N PHE A 120 -7.33 -7.91 2.17
CA PHE A 120 -6.40 -7.13 1.38
C PHE A 120 -5.20 -6.75 2.24
N THR A 121 -3.98 -7.03 1.78
CA THR A 121 -2.76 -6.54 2.44
C THR A 121 -1.88 -5.81 1.44
N GLN A 122 -1.37 -4.64 1.83
CA GLN A 122 -0.47 -3.82 1.05
C GLN A 122 0.94 -3.85 1.64
N GLU A 123 1.94 -3.46 0.86
CA GLU A 123 3.36 -3.43 1.23
C GLU A 123 3.90 -4.77 1.72
N VAL A 124 3.58 -5.82 0.97
CA VAL A 124 4.03 -7.19 1.28
C VAL A 124 5.30 -7.49 0.50
N ASP A 125 6.44 -7.59 1.19
CA ASP A 125 7.71 -7.95 0.57
C ASP A 125 7.76 -9.46 0.28
N GLU A 126 8.13 -9.82 -0.95
CA GLU A 126 8.45 -11.19 -1.36
C GLU A 126 9.96 -11.44 -1.24
N LYS A 127 10.76 -10.44 -1.67
CA LYS A 127 12.21 -10.48 -1.62
C LYS A 127 12.76 -9.06 -1.60
N ALA A 128 13.22 -8.59 -0.44
CA ALA A 128 13.70 -7.23 -0.32
C ALA A 128 14.83 -7.09 0.70
N ASP A 129 15.80 -6.24 0.38
CA ASP A 129 16.89 -5.94 1.32
C ASP A 129 16.39 -5.14 2.52
N ARG A 130 15.37 -4.28 2.32
CA ARG A 130 14.78 -3.45 3.37
C ARG A 130 14.10 -4.26 4.49
N SER A 131 13.65 -5.46 4.18
CA SER A 131 13.03 -6.42 5.10
C SER A 131 13.90 -7.67 5.34
N TYR A 132 15.24 -7.56 5.21
CA TYR A 132 16.20 -8.63 5.46
C TYR A 132 15.94 -9.91 4.67
N GLN A 133 15.36 -9.83 3.48
CA GLN A 133 14.98 -10.96 2.61
C GLN A 133 13.92 -11.88 3.25
N VAL A 134 13.18 -11.41 4.26
CA VAL A 134 12.04 -12.15 4.82
C VAL A 134 10.93 -12.20 3.79
N ASN A 135 10.46 -13.40 3.44
CA ASN A 135 9.37 -13.59 2.50
C ASN A 135 8.02 -13.48 3.23
N GLN A 136 7.50 -12.26 3.34
CA GLN A 136 6.22 -11.96 4.00
C GLN A 136 5.04 -12.61 3.26
N ARG A 137 5.08 -12.63 1.91
CA ARG A 137 4.08 -13.32 1.10
C ARG A 137 3.92 -14.77 1.55
N GLU A 138 5.02 -15.51 1.67
CA GLU A 138 5.00 -16.91 2.08
C GLU A 138 4.49 -17.08 3.52
N ILE A 139 4.87 -16.18 4.45
CA ILE A 139 4.42 -16.19 5.84
C ILE A 139 2.89 -16.01 5.90
N PHE A 140 2.34 -15.04 5.20
CA PHE A 140 0.90 -14.79 5.15
C PHE A 140 0.15 -15.96 4.48
N GLN A 141 0.63 -16.47 3.36
CA GLN A 141 0.02 -17.61 2.67
C GLN A 141 -0.02 -18.87 3.54
N LYS A 142 1.06 -19.18 4.27
CA LYS A 142 1.09 -20.28 5.23
C LYS A 142 0.17 -20.06 6.42
N GLY A 143 0.16 -18.83 6.96
CA GLY A 143 -0.68 -18.44 8.09
C GLY A 143 -2.17 -18.45 7.79
N LEU A 144 -2.55 -18.23 6.51
CA LEU A 144 -3.90 -18.18 5.97
C LEU A 144 -4.17 -19.32 4.97
N SER A 145 -3.70 -20.54 5.28
CA SER A 145 -3.75 -21.70 4.37
C SER A 145 -5.16 -22.15 3.98
N GLY A 146 -6.20 -21.69 4.68
CA GLY A 146 -7.62 -21.92 4.33
C GLY A 146 -8.18 -20.97 3.26
N TYR A 147 -7.35 -20.08 2.71
CA TYR A 147 -7.76 -19.09 1.70
C TYR A 147 -7.11 -19.37 0.35
N GLY A 148 -7.80 -19.02 -0.73
CA GLY A 148 -7.16 -18.74 -2.02
C GLY A 148 -6.45 -17.40 -1.94
N SER A 149 -5.29 -17.26 -2.60
CA SER A 149 -4.53 -16.01 -2.57
C SER A 149 -4.04 -15.59 -3.95
N VAL A 150 -3.92 -14.28 -4.15
CA VAL A 150 -3.39 -13.67 -5.37
C VAL A 150 -2.38 -12.60 -4.98
N PHE A 151 -1.19 -12.66 -5.57
CA PHE A 151 -0.15 -11.65 -5.38
C PHE A 151 0.00 -10.78 -6.62
N ALA A 152 -0.12 -9.47 -6.45
CA ALA A 152 0.14 -8.48 -7.49
C ALA A 152 1.39 -7.67 -7.12
N ASN A 153 2.49 -7.87 -7.85
CA ASN A 153 3.69 -7.06 -7.69
C ASN A 153 3.37 -5.60 -8.08
N ASN A 154 3.70 -4.65 -7.21
CA ASN A 154 3.53 -3.21 -7.42
C ASN A 154 4.78 -2.40 -7.06
N PHE A 155 5.85 -3.07 -6.63
CA PHE A 155 7.14 -2.44 -6.43
C PHE A 155 8.26 -3.43 -6.70
N HIS A 156 9.10 -3.09 -7.68
CA HIS A 156 10.38 -3.77 -7.90
C HIS A 156 11.44 -2.72 -8.21
N SER A 157 12.59 -2.86 -7.61
CA SER A 157 13.71 -1.95 -7.84
C SER A 157 15.02 -2.71 -7.98
N ALA A 158 15.94 -2.17 -8.78
CA ALA A 158 17.35 -2.50 -8.69
C ALA A 158 17.90 -2.09 -7.32
N TYR A 159 19.13 -2.45 -7.00
CA TYR A 159 19.75 -2.09 -5.73
C TYR A 159 19.91 -0.58 -5.58
N LEU A 160 19.17 0.01 -4.63
CA LEU A 160 19.19 1.43 -4.30
C LEU A 160 20.23 1.67 -3.20
N PHE A 161 21.34 2.37 -3.55
CA PHE A 161 22.45 2.65 -2.63
C PHE A 161 22.16 3.79 -1.64
N TYR A 162 21.03 4.44 -1.74
CA TYR A 162 20.67 5.53 -0.84
C TYR A 162 19.65 5.05 0.21
N PRO A 163 19.79 5.49 1.47
CA PRO A 163 20.89 6.25 2.11
C PRO A 163 22.19 5.46 2.16
N PHE A 164 23.35 6.13 1.96
CA PHE A 164 24.66 5.46 1.81
C PHE A 164 25.10 4.61 3.00
N LEU A 165 24.70 4.95 4.22
CA LEU A 165 25.05 4.22 5.43
C LEU A 165 24.08 3.09 5.77
N GLU A 166 22.87 3.17 5.25
CA GLU A 166 21.82 2.16 5.40
C GLU A 166 21.05 2.02 4.07
N PRO A 167 21.64 1.42 3.04
CA PRO A 167 21.03 1.34 1.72
C PRO A 167 19.65 0.65 1.76
N HIS A 168 18.66 1.23 1.08
CA HIS A 168 17.35 0.63 0.93
C HIS A 168 17.42 -0.74 0.23
N GLY A 169 18.35 -0.88 -0.70
CA GLY A 169 18.63 -2.13 -1.41
C GLY A 169 17.67 -2.42 -2.56
N ALA A 170 17.65 -3.67 -3.01
CA ALA A 170 16.72 -4.15 -4.02
C ALA A 170 15.40 -4.60 -3.38
N VAL A 171 14.29 -4.37 -4.07
CA VAL A 171 12.95 -4.69 -3.56
C VAL A 171 12.16 -5.47 -4.61
N GLN A 172 11.43 -6.48 -4.16
CA GLN A 172 10.29 -7.08 -4.84
C GLN A 172 9.15 -7.17 -3.83
N ALA A 173 8.12 -6.37 -4.03
CA ALA A 173 6.99 -6.22 -3.12
C ALA A 173 5.68 -6.09 -3.89
N GLY A 174 4.57 -6.27 -3.19
CA GLY A 174 3.27 -6.19 -3.82
C GLY A 174 2.12 -6.13 -2.82
N MET A 175 0.97 -6.49 -3.34
CA MET A 175 -0.29 -6.60 -2.62
C MET A 175 -0.76 -8.04 -2.65
N LEU A 176 -1.34 -8.53 -1.53
CA LEU A 176 -1.97 -9.83 -1.46
C LEU A 176 -3.48 -9.68 -1.24
N THR A 177 -4.27 -10.36 -2.07
CA THR A 177 -5.70 -10.58 -1.85
C THR A 177 -5.92 -12.03 -1.43
N PHE A 178 -6.67 -12.24 -0.34
CA PHE A 178 -7.09 -13.56 0.13
C PHE A 178 -8.62 -13.67 0.07
N SER A 179 -9.11 -14.87 -0.24
CA SER A 179 -10.54 -15.18 -0.28
C SER A 179 -10.82 -16.60 0.20
N LYS A 180 -11.83 -16.79 1.06
CA LYS A 180 -12.41 -18.09 1.39
C LYS A 180 -13.31 -18.63 0.27
N TYR A 181 -13.59 -17.79 -0.74
CA TYR A 181 -14.49 -18.11 -1.84
C TYR A 181 -13.77 -18.20 -3.16
N GLN A 182 -14.42 -18.81 -4.16
CA GLN A 182 -13.88 -19.01 -5.48
C GLN A 182 -13.58 -17.68 -6.17
N ILE A 183 -12.35 -17.53 -6.64
CA ILE A 183 -11.96 -16.44 -7.55
C ILE A 183 -11.84 -17.04 -8.96
N LEU A 184 -12.60 -16.50 -9.91
CA LEU A 184 -12.60 -16.96 -11.31
C LEU A 184 -11.46 -16.35 -12.12
N GLU A 185 -11.19 -15.09 -11.88
CA GLU A 185 -10.23 -14.32 -12.67
C GLU A 185 -9.57 -13.24 -11.80
N ASN A 186 -8.29 -13.01 -12.06
CA ASN A 186 -7.54 -11.91 -11.49
C ASN A 186 -6.82 -11.14 -12.57
N THR A 187 -6.93 -9.83 -12.54
CA THR A 187 -6.26 -8.94 -13.49
C THR A 187 -5.55 -7.82 -12.74
N ARG A 188 -4.22 -7.76 -12.88
CA ARG A 188 -3.45 -6.59 -12.47
C ARG A 188 -3.68 -5.47 -13.49
N ARG A 189 -4.07 -4.31 -13.01
CA ARG A 189 -4.24 -3.10 -13.81
C ARG A 189 -3.19 -2.09 -13.40
N GLN A 190 -2.44 -1.57 -14.37
CA GLN A 190 -1.41 -0.58 -14.10
C GLN A 190 -2.05 0.79 -13.85
N PHE A 191 -1.65 1.45 -12.77
CA PHE A 191 -1.95 2.86 -12.55
C PHE A 191 -0.98 3.78 -13.32
N PRO A 192 -1.42 4.99 -13.70
CA PRO A 192 -0.50 6.04 -14.12
C PRO A 192 0.57 6.31 -13.05
N VAL A 193 1.82 6.41 -13.49
CA VAL A 193 2.99 6.70 -12.64
C VAL A 193 3.95 7.62 -13.40
N SER A 194 4.88 8.26 -12.68
CA SER A 194 5.85 9.18 -13.30
C SER A 194 6.84 8.46 -14.19
N ASP A 195 7.02 8.95 -15.42
CA ASP A 195 8.07 8.50 -16.36
C ASP A 195 9.37 9.32 -16.29
N ALA A 196 9.46 10.24 -15.32
CA ALA A 196 10.67 11.07 -15.16
C ALA A 196 11.90 10.19 -14.92
N PHE A 197 13.01 10.50 -15.63
CA PHE A 197 14.17 9.61 -15.75
C PHE A 197 14.75 9.12 -14.40
N ILE A 198 14.77 9.96 -13.38
CA ILE A 198 15.28 9.58 -12.05
C ILE A 198 14.20 8.85 -11.26
N THR A 199 12.99 9.39 -11.22
CA THR A 199 11.85 8.88 -10.44
C THR A 199 11.47 7.46 -10.84
N LYS A 200 11.48 7.14 -12.14
CA LYS A 200 11.11 5.81 -12.65
C LYS A 200 11.88 4.64 -12.04
N PHE A 201 13.09 4.88 -11.50
CA PHE A 201 13.91 3.83 -10.89
C PHE A 201 13.64 3.60 -9.40
N THR A 202 12.97 4.55 -8.78
CA THR A 202 12.73 4.56 -7.32
C THR A 202 11.27 4.57 -6.94
N ASP A 203 10.39 4.92 -7.89
CA ASP A 203 8.95 4.94 -7.69
C ASP A 203 8.34 3.54 -7.86
N LEU A 204 7.23 3.31 -7.16
CA LEU A 204 6.48 2.06 -7.25
C LEU A 204 5.85 1.92 -8.64
N ASP A 205 5.75 0.67 -9.09
CA ASP A 205 4.97 0.29 -10.28
C ASP A 205 3.49 0.11 -9.88
N ARG A 206 2.89 1.25 -9.43
CA ARG A 206 1.55 1.28 -8.84
C ARG A 206 0.53 0.57 -9.70
N CYS A 207 -0.30 -0.22 -9.05
CA CYS A 207 -1.37 -0.97 -9.71
C CYS A 207 -2.56 -1.15 -8.78
N PHE A 208 -3.66 -1.62 -9.34
CA PHE A 208 -4.76 -2.22 -8.60
C PHE A 208 -5.01 -3.64 -9.11
N LEU A 209 -5.50 -4.49 -8.22
CA LEU A 209 -5.83 -5.87 -8.52
C LEU A 209 -7.34 -6.04 -8.58
N VAL A 210 -7.86 -6.50 -9.71
CA VAL A 210 -9.27 -6.83 -9.91
C VAL A 210 -9.45 -8.33 -9.80
N SER A 211 -10.18 -8.80 -8.80
CA SER A 211 -10.53 -10.22 -8.60
C SER A 211 -12.03 -10.41 -8.76
N ARG A 212 -12.44 -11.37 -9.61
CA ARG A 212 -13.83 -11.65 -9.95
C ARG A 212 -14.31 -12.93 -9.29
N LEU A 213 -15.37 -12.85 -8.52
CA LEU A 213 -15.94 -13.96 -7.79
C LEU A 213 -17.38 -14.21 -8.28
N PRO A 214 -17.76 -15.47 -8.56
CA PRO A 214 -19.12 -15.77 -8.98
C PRO A 214 -20.10 -15.58 -7.82
N VAL A 215 -21.26 -14.97 -8.12
CA VAL A 215 -22.38 -14.82 -7.19
C VAL A 215 -23.56 -15.61 -7.74
N ASP A 216 -24.36 -16.20 -6.86
CA ASP A 216 -25.60 -16.84 -7.27
C ASP A 216 -26.51 -15.84 -8.00
N GLY A 217 -27.16 -16.30 -9.08
CA GLY A 217 -27.94 -15.42 -9.95
C GLY A 217 -27.17 -14.82 -11.13
N GLY A 218 -25.88 -15.15 -11.32
CA GLY A 218 -25.12 -14.89 -12.55
C GLY A 218 -24.47 -13.50 -12.63
N LYS A 219 -24.42 -12.77 -11.51
CA LYS A 219 -23.58 -11.58 -11.35
C LYS A 219 -22.26 -11.94 -10.67
N GLU A 220 -21.36 -10.96 -10.57
CA GLU A 220 -20.07 -11.13 -9.91
C GLU A 220 -19.94 -10.18 -8.73
N LEU A 221 -19.24 -10.63 -7.69
CA LEU A 221 -18.59 -9.74 -6.74
C LEU A 221 -17.20 -9.42 -7.29
N VAL A 222 -16.96 -8.15 -7.57
CA VAL A 222 -15.70 -7.64 -8.08
C VAL A 222 -14.95 -6.98 -6.92
N LEU A 223 -13.89 -7.63 -6.46
CA LEU A 223 -12.99 -7.10 -5.43
C LEU A 223 -11.85 -6.37 -6.12
N ILE A 224 -11.65 -5.10 -5.76
CA ILE A 224 -10.59 -4.25 -6.31
C ILE A 224 -9.69 -3.81 -5.18
N GLN A 225 -8.49 -4.39 -5.10
CA GLN A 225 -7.49 -3.97 -4.13
C GLN A 225 -6.67 -2.82 -4.68
N VAL A 226 -6.57 -1.71 -3.95
CA VAL A 226 -5.85 -0.49 -4.35
C VAL A 226 -4.71 -0.17 -3.39
N HIS A 227 -3.69 0.51 -3.91
CA HIS A 227 -2.68 1.23 -3.14
C HIS A 227 -2.25 2.44 -3.97
N LEU A 228 -2.83 3.62 -3.70
CA LEU A 228 -2.59 4.85 -4.46
C LEU A 228 -1.23 5.48 -4.09
N SER A 229 -0.78 6.42 -4.91
CA SER A 229 0.50 7.10 -4.70
C SER A 229 0.48 8.01 -3.46
N ALA A 230 1.51 7.89 -2.61
CA ALA A 230 1.71 8.73 -1.42
C ALA A 230 2.36 10.08 -1.76
N TYR A 231 3.47 10.05 -2.51
CA TYR A 231 4.34 11.20 -2.77
C TYR A 231 4.07 11.82 -4.15
N ASP A 232 2.97 12.57 -4.28
CA ASP A 232 2.61 13.24 -5.53
C ASP A 232 2.46 14.76 -5.30
N LYS A 233 3.53 15.50 -5.60
CA LYS A 233 3.50 16.97 -5.50
C LYS A 233 2.49 17.55 -6.51
N GLY A 234 1.40 18.10 -6.00
CA GLY A 234 0.34 18.71 -6.79
C GLY A 234 -0.81 17.76 -7.15
N GLY A 235 -0.79 16.49 -6.74
CA GLY A 235 -1.93 15.57 -6.85
C GLY A 235 -2.29 15.15 -8.28
N LEU A 236 -1.47 15.42 -9.30
CA LEU A 236 -1.78 15.11 -10.70
C LEU A 236 -1.84 13.61 -10.97
N ILE A 237 -0.83 12.87 -10.52
CA ILE A 237 -0.78 11.40 -10.71
C ILE A 237 -1.93 10.73 -9.96
N ARG A 238 -2.24 11.19 -8.75
CA ARG A 238 -3.36 10.68 -7.96
C ARG A 238 -4.70 10.94 -8.62
N ALA A 239 -4.90 12.12 -9.20
CA ALA A 239 -6.11 12.42 -9.97
C ALA A 239 -6.27 11.50 -11.18
N GLU A 240 -5.18 11.21 -11.91
CA GLU A 240 -5.20 10.26 -13.02
C GLU A 240 -5.45 8.81 -12.54
N GLN A 241 -4.90 8.40 -11.39
CA GLN A 241 -5.15 7.10 -10.79
C GLN A 241 -6.63 6.94 -10.38
N LEU A 242 -7.19 7.96 -9.75
CA LEU A 242 -8.61 7.97 -9.37
C LEU A 242 -9.53 7.97 -10.60
N ALA A 243 -9.19 8.74 -11.64
CA ALA A 243 -9.95 8.74 -12.89
C ALA A 243 -10.00 7.34 -13.54
N LEU A 244 -8.86 6.64 -13.59
CA LEU A 244 -8.81 5.27 -14.10
C LEU A 244 -9.61 4.29 -13.23
N LEU A 245 -9.55 4.42 -11.90
CA LEU A 245 -10.35 3.60 -10.99
C LEU A 245 -11.84 3.86 -11.25
N ASN A 246 -12.27 5.11 -11.36
CA ASN A 246 -13.65 5.49 -11.63
C ASN A 246 -14.17 4.95 -12.98
N GLU A 247 -13.34 4.90 -14.03
CA GLU A 247 -13.70 4.25 -15.28
C GLU A 247 -14.02 2.75 -15.08
N VAL A 248 -13.26 2.05 -14.24
CA VAL A 248 -13.50 0.63 -13.96
C VAL A 248 -14.79 0.47 -13.13
N LEU A 249 -14.95 1.30 -12.09
CA LEU A 249 -16.16 1.31 -11.26
C LEU A 249 -17.43 1.54 -12.11
N ALA A 250 -17.42 2.55 -12.99
CA ALA A 250 -18.56 2.84 -13.87
C ALA A 250 -18.93 1.65 -14.77
N ARG A 251 -17.93 0.98 -15.38
CA ARG A 251 -18.15 -0.20 -16.22
C ARG A 251 -18.76 -1.37 -15.44
N GLU A 252 -18.29 -1.62 -14.22
CA GLU A 252 -18.82 -2.70 -13.40
C GLU A 252 -20.27 -2.43 -12.98
N ARG A 253 -20.61 -1.16 -12.69
CA ARG A 253 -21.99 -0.74 -12.42
C ARG A 253 -22.90 -0.96 -13.62
N GLU A 254 -22.47 -0.58 -14.84
CA GLU A 254 -23.24 -0.83 -16.08
C GLU A 254 -23.57 -2.31 -16.28
N GLN A 255 -22.67 -3.21 -15.84
CA GLN A 255 -22.88 -4.66 -15.86
C GLN A 255 -23.79 -5.15 -14.72
N GLY A 256 -24.06 -4.30 -13.73
CA GLY A 256 -24.84 -4.63 -12.54
C GLY A 256 -24.15 -5.57 -11.59
N ASN A 257 -22.81 -5.56 -11.57
CA ASN A 257 -22.00 -6.32 -10.64
C ASN A 257 -22.01 -5.65 -9.24
N TYR A 258 -21.64 -6.43 -8.23
CA TYR A 258 -21.35 -5.95 -6.89
C TYR A 258 -19.89 -5.58 -6.82
N VAL A 259 -19.56 -4.38 -6.33
CA VAL A 259 -18.15 -3.93 -6.33
C VAL A 259 -17.74 -3.46 -4.95
N ILE A 260 -16.60 -3.95 -4.50
CA ILE A 260 -15.88 -3.45 -3.32
C ILE A 260 -14.45 -3.11 -3.77
N ALA A 261 -14.10 -1.83 -3.76
CA ALA A 261 -12.73 -1.38 -3.90
C ALA A 261 -12.19 -0.95 -2.54
N GLY A 262 -11.00 -1.39 -2.17
CA GLY A 262 -10.44 -1.07 -0.86
C GLY A 262 -8.93 -1.23 -0.79
N GLY A 263 -8.34 -0.64 0.23
CA GLY A 263 -6.91 -0.61 0.43
C GLY A 263 -6.46 0.68 1.09
N ASP A 264 -5.23 1.05 0.79
CA ASP A 264 -4.61 2.29 1.17
C ASP A 264 -4.79 3.32 0.04
N PHE A 265 -5.61 4.33 0.28
CA PHE A 265 -5.87 5.40 -0.69
C PHE A 265 -4.82 6.51 -0.61
N ASN A 266 -3.97 6.54 0.42
CA ASN A 266 -3.03 7.63 0.69
C ASN A 266 -3.68 9.04 0.68
N HIS A 267 -4.99 9.08 0.94
CA HIS A 267 -5.82 10.28 1.06
C HIS A 267 -6.77 10.10 2.23
N ASP A 268 -7.09 11.20 2.91
CA ASP A 268 -8.16 11.17 3.91
C ASP A 268 -9.51 10.86 3.25
N ILE A 269 -10.14 9.78 3.68
CA ILE A 269 -11.44 9.30 3.17
C ILE A 269 -12.57 9.45 4.20
N ALA A 270 -12.30 10.09 5.33
CA ALA A 270 -13.21 10.18 6.47
C ALA A 270 -13.40 11.59 7.04
N GLU A 271 -12.86 12.64 6.38
CA GLU A 271 -12.85 14.02 6.90
C GLU A 271 -12.08 14.12 8.23
N SER A 272 -10.96 13.41 8.33
CA SER A 272 -10.23 13.18 9.58
C SER A 272 -8.94 14.02 9.73
N ILE A 273 -8.60 14.87 8.74
CA ILE A 273 -7.33 15.65 8.67
C ILE A 273 -7.00 16.37 9.98
N GLU A 274 -7.99 16.91 10.67
CA GLU A 274 -7.84 17.66 11.94
C GLU A 274 -8.55 16.96 13.11
N SER A 275 -8.93 15.67 12.98
CA SER A 275 -9.75 14.99 13.98
C SER A 275 -8.96 14.48 15.17
N PHE A 276 -7.67 14.21 14.99
CA PHE A 276 -6.84 13.59 16.03
C PHE A 276 -5.87 14.58 16.64
N PRO A 277 -5.64 14.52 17.98
CA PRO A 277 -4.61 15.32 18.63
C PRO A 277 -3.23 15.08 18.01
N SER A 278 -2.48 16.15 17.75
CA SER A 278 -1.13 16.08 17.19
C SER A 278 -0.25 17.20 17.69
N GLY A 279 1.02 16.90 17.95
CA GLY A 279 2.10 17.88 18.16
C GLY A 279 2.73 18.36 16.85
N GLN A 280 2.29 17.83 15.70
CA GLN A 280 2.79 18.14 14.37
C GLN A 280 1.78 18.93 13.55
N LYS A 281 2.25 19.70 12.59
CA LYS A 281 1.41 20.30 11.55
C LYS A 281 0.92 19.22 10.59
N THR A 282 -0.24 19.47 9.97
CA THR A 282 -0.74 18.61 8.88
C THR A 282 0.32 18.47 7.78
N PRO A 283 0.73 17.24 7.42
CA PRO A 283 1.72 17.01 6.37
C PRO A 283 1.22 17.44 4.98
N GLU A 284 2.14 17.86 4.11
CA GLU A 284 1.81 18.31 2.74
C GLU A 284 1.23 17.20 1.83
N TRP A 285 1.43 15.93 2.21
CA TRP A 285 0.94 14.79 1.42
C TRP A 285 -0.54 14.48 1.66
N VAL A 286 -1.13 14.97 2.76
CA VAL A 286 -2.53 14.69 3.12
C VAL A 286 -3.49 15.52 2.28
N TYR A 287 -4.36 14.85 1.54
CA TYR A 287 -5.47 15.46 0.80
C TYR A 287 -6.74 14.68 1.10
N GLN A 288 -7.88 15.34 1.02
CA GLN A 288 -9.17 14.70 1.22
C GLN A 288 -9.71 14.12 -0.09
N LEU A 289 -10.33 12.95 -0.01
CA LEU A 289 -11.24 12.37 -0.99
C LEU A 289 -12.60 12.17 -0.34
N ASP A 290 -13.66 12.43 -1.07
CA ASP A 290 -15.01 12.13 -0.63
C ASP A 290 -15.82 11.38 -1.71
N SER A 291 -17.09 11.08 -1.41
CA SER A 291 -17.90 10.28 -2.32
C SER A 291 -18.27 11.03 -3.61
N ASP A 292 -18.14 12.37 -3.65
CA ASP A 292 -18.40 13.17 -4.85
C ASP A 292 -17.25 13.03 -5.86
N ASP A 293 -16.08 12.56 -5.43
CA ASP A 293 -14.94 12.24 -6.30
C ASP A 293 -15.08 10.88 -7.00
N LEU A 294 -16.08 10.07 -6.61
CA LEU A 294 -16.29 8.72 -7.11
C LEU A 294 -17.28 8.68 -8.28
N ALA A 295 -17.23 7.60 -9.06
CA ALA A 295 -18.23 7.31 -10.07
C ALA A 295 -19.65 7.19 -9.47
N ASP A 296 -20.67 7.55 -10.24
CA ASP A 296 -22.07 7.49 -9.81
C ASP A 296 -22.44 6.10 -9.27
N GLY A 297 -23.13 6.08 -8.12
CA GLY A 297 -23.57 4.86 -7.45
C GLY A 297 -22.51 4.17 -6.60
N TYR A 298 -21.43 4.88 -6.29
CA TYR A 298 -20.43 4.44 -5.35
C TYR A 298 -20.34 5.42 -4.17
N ARG A 299 -19.89 4.91 -3.04
CA ARG A 299 -19.60 5.70 -1.85
C ARG A 299 -18.46 5.10 -1.05
N PHE A 300 -17.77 5.92 -0.27
CA PHE A 300 -16.92 5.41 0.80
C PHE A 300 -17.78 4.79 1.90
N ALA A 301 -17.43 3.57 2.32
CA ALA A 301 -17.96 2.97 3.53
C ALA A 301 -17.17 3.53 4.72
N LYS A 302 -17.52 4.75 5.17
CA LYS A 302 -16.86 5.41 6.31
C LYS A 302 -17.00 4.53 7.56
N ALA A 303 -15.91 4.31 8.29
CA ALA A 303 -15.92 3.55 9.53
C ALA A 303 -16.73 4.29 10.60
N GLU A 304 -17.55 3.55 11.37
CA GLU A 304 -18.41 4.13 12.41
C GLU A 304 -17.59 4.83 13.52
N ASN A 305 -16.35 4.39 13.72
CA ASN A 305 -15.40 4.93 14.71
C ASN A 305 -14.24 5.72 14.06
N ALA A 306 -14.41 6.24 12.83
CA ALA A 306 -13.36 6.97 12.11
C ALA A 306 -12.88 8.24 12.83
N ALA A 307 -13.69 8.83 13.68
CA ALA A 307 -13.32 10.00 14.50
C ALA A 307 -12.52 9.63 15.77
N GLU A 308 -12.41 8.34 16.09
CA GLU A 308 -11.79 7.84 17.32
C GLU A 308 -10.48 7.08 17.04
N ILE A 309 -10.44 6.31 15.94
CA ILE A 309 -9.32 5.42 15.60
C ILE A 309 -8.79 5.80 14.21
N PRO A 310 -7.58 6.39 14.13
CA PRO A 310 -6.92 6.67 12.86
C PRO A 310 -6.40 5.38 12.22
N THR A 311 -6.23 5.38 10.89
CA THR A 311 -5.68 4.23 10.17
C THR A 311 -4.23 4.39 9.76
N CYS A 312 -3.69 5.61 9.70
CA CYS A 312 -2.30 5.86 9.33
C CYS A 312 -1.67 6.91 10.24
N ARG A 313 -0.36 6.77 10.50
CA ARG A 313 0.46 7.75 11.21
C ARG A 313 1.58 8.31 10.33
N GLY A 314 2.05 9.50 10.63
CA GLY A 314 3.32 10.01 10.11
C GLY A 314 4.49 9.13 10.56
N ALA A 315 5.51 8.99 9.72
CA ALA A 315 6.70 8.20 10.02
C ALA A 315 8.01 9.01 9.93
N ASP A 316 7.93 10.33 9.98
CA ASP A 316 9.06 11.23 10.13
C ASP A 316 9.68 11.23 11.55
N ILE A 317 8.91 10.78 12.55
CA ILE A 317 9.33 10.51 13.93
C ILE A 317 8.83 9.13 14.38
N PRO A 318 9.41 8.50 15.43
CA PRO A 318 8.80 7.39 16.14
C PRO A 318 7.39 7.74 16.62
N TYR A 319 6.51 6.73 16.66
CA TYR A 319 5.13 6.93 17.10
C TYR A 319 5.07 7.33 18.57
N GLU A 320 4.44 8.42 18.84
CA GLU A 320 4.05 8.88 20.17
C GLU A 320 2.60 9.35 20.12
N LYS A 321 1.75 8.75 20.96
CA LYS A 321 0.32 9.06 21.01
C LYS A 321 0.12 10.56 21.32
N ASP A 322 -0.84 11.18 20.61
CA ASP A 322 -1.20 12.60 20.71
C ASP A 322 -0.07 13.58 20.26
N VAL A 323 1.09 13.07 19.83
CA VAL A 323 2.20 13.85 19.28
C VAL A 323 2.38 13.59 17.78
N THR A 324 2.46 12.33 17.37
CA THR A 324 2.60 11.96 15.95
C THR A 324 1.29 12.25 15.21
N TYR A 325 1.39 12.87 14.03
CA TYR A 325 0.24 13.10 13.16
C TYR A 325 -0.41 11.78 12.74
N THR A 326 -1.75 11.73 12.80
CA THR A 326 -2.53 10.57 12.38
C THR A 326 -3.76 10.99 11.57
N VAL A 327 -4.22 10.10 10.67
CA VAL A 327 -5.32 10.35 9.73
C VAL A 327 -5.95 9.02 9.29
N VAL A 328 -7.13 9.06 8.67
CA VAL A 328 -7.82 7.86 8.10
C VAL A 328 -7.62 7.83 6.58
N VAL A 329 -6.77 6.94 6.09
CA VAL A 329 -6.47 6.78 4.65
C VAL A 329 -6.82 5.40 4.10
N ASP A 330 -7.12 4.45 4.97
CA ASP A 330 -7.48 3.08 4.61
C ASP A 330 -8.99 2.88 4.73
N GLY A 331 -9.57 2.07 3.82
CA GLY A 331 -10.99 1.77 3.86
C GLY A 331 -11.52 1.16 2.58
N PHE A 332 -12.82 1.37 2.33
CA PHE A 332 -13.53 0.73 1.23
C PHE A 332 -14.47 1.70 0.49
N ILE A 333 -14.52 1.53 -0.82
CA ILE A 333 -15.56 2.07 -1.71
C ILE A 333 -16.50 0.90 -2.01
N VAL A 334 -17.80 1.13 -1.95
CA VAL A 334 -18.83 0.13 -2.24
C VAL A 334 -19.86 0.63 -3.24
N SER A 335 -20.36 -0.27 -4.10
CA SER A 335 -21.47 0.01 -5.00
C SER A 335 -22.80 0.09 -4.23
N ASP A 336 -23.79 0.78 -4.79
CA ASP A 336 -25.09 1.05 -4.16
C ASP A 336 -25.99 -0.20 -3.96
N ASN A 337 -25.63 -1.32 -4.57
CA ASN A 337 -26.26 -2.64 -4.38
C ASN A 337 -25.60 -3.48 -3.26
N ILE A 338 -24.76 -2.84 -2.42
CA ILE A 338 -24.11 -3.45 -1.25
C ILE A 338 -24.50 -2.66 0.00
N GLU A 339 -25.05 -3.36 0.99
CA GLU A 339 -25.16 -2.85 2.36
C GLU A 339 -23.84 -3.11 3.09
N ALA A 340 -23.29 -2.09 3.75
CA ALA A 340 -21.96 -2.18 4.36
C ALA A 340 -21.84 -1.33 5.63
N LYS A 341 -21.07 -1.85 6.61
CA LYS A 341 -20.67 -1.18 7.84
C LYS A 341 -19.19 -1.41 8.08
N ALA A 342 -18.41 -0.35 8.18
CA ALA A 342 -16.97 -0.40 8.41
C ALA A 342 -16.59 0.02 9.84
N GLU A 343 -15.45 -0.49 10.29
CA GLU A 343 -14.85 -0.20 11.59
C GLU A 343 -13.33 -0.20 11.46
N ASN A 344 -12.66 0.79 12.04
CA ASN A 344 -11.20 0.83 12.19
C ASN A 344 -10.80 0.01 13.40
N ILE A 345 -9.75 -0.81 13.26
CA ILE A 345 -9.25 -1.68 14.33
C ILE A 345 -8.01 -1.03 14.95
N ASP A 346 -8.07 -0.70 16.23
CA ASP A 346 -6.92 -0.14 16.95
C ASP A 346 -5.85 -1.20 17.18
N GLY A 347 -4.84 -1.25 16.31
CA GLY A 347 -3.62 -2.03 16.45
C GLY A 347 -2.55 -1.33 17.27
N GLY A 348 -2.79 -0.07 17.71
CA GLY A 348 -1.84 0.75 18.45
C GLY A 348 -0.58 1.11 17.65
N PHE A 349 -0.60 0.96 16.33
CA PHE A 349 0.57 1.11 15.45
C PHE A 349 1.79 0.28 15.90
N LEU A 350 1.52 -0.93 16.45
CA LEU A 350 2.56 -1.77 17.02
C LEU A 350 3.42 -2.46 15.96
N TYR A 351 2.83 -2.81 14.81
CA TYR A 351 3.45 -3.66 13.80
C TYR A 351 3.54 -3.01 12.42
N SER A 352 2.86 -1.88 12.23
CA SER A 352 2.81 -1.07 11.01
C SER A 352 2.53 0.37 11.35
N ASP A 353 2.82 1.29 10.45
CA ASP A 353 2.35 2.68 10.47
C ASP A 353 0.88 2.82 10.09
N HIS A 354 0.22 1.70 9.77
CA HIS A 354 -1.21 1.63 9.57
C HIS A 354 -1.91 0.77 10.62
N ASN A 355 -3.20 1.02 10.78
CA ASN A 355 -4.17 0.20 11.51
C ASN A 355 -5.13 -0.46 10.51
N PRO A 356 -5.58 -1.70 10.75
CA PRO A 356 -6.52 -2.37 9.85
C PRO A 356 -7.91 -1.71 9.85
N VAL A 357 -8.61 -1.88 8.71
CA VAL A 357 -10.04 -1.58 8.61
C VAL A 357 -10.80 -2.85 8.27
N VAL A 358 -11.90 -3.10 8.95
CA VAL A 358 -12.83 -4.20 8.66
C VAL A 358 -14.16 -3.65 8.19
N MET A 359 -14.86 -4.41 7.35
CA MET A 359 -16.18 -4.06 6.87
C MET A 359 -17.05 -5.31 6.79
N GLU A 360 -18.20 -5.28 7.46
CA GLU A 360 -19.27 -6.25 7.24
C GLU A 360 -20.11 -5.78 6.05
N PHE A 361 -20.48 -6.71 5.15
CA PHE A 361 -21.28 -6.37 3.98
C PHE A 361 -22.23 -7.47 3.56
N THR A 362 -23.31 -7.07 2.86
CA THR A 362 -24.31 -7.97 2.29
C THR A 362 -24.62 -7.53 0.87
N LEU A 363 -24.66 -8.48 -0.08
CA LEU A 363 -25.09 -8.25 -1.45
C LEU A 363 -26.63 -8.21 -1.53
N LEU A 364 -27.20 -7.13 -2.08
CA LEU A 364 -28.65 -6.89 -2.14
C LEU A 364 -29.34 -7.53 -3.37
#